data_99f5501bbf96191ec4d00bbab209e3d3
#
_entry.id   99f5501bbf96191ec4d00bbab209e3d3
#
_cell.length_a   1.000
_cell.length_b   1.000
_cell.length_c   1.000
_cell.angle_alpha   90.00
_cell.angle_beta   90.00
_cell.angle_gamma   90.00
#
_symmetry.space_group_name_H-M   'P 1'
#
loop_
_entity.id
_entity.type
_entity.pdbx_description
1 polymer ?
#
loop_
_entity_poly.entity_id
_entity_poly.type
_entity_poly.pdbx_seq_one_letter_code
_entity_poly.pdbx_strand_id
1 'polypeptide(L)'
;MNERYGVDYALQAQCFVDKMNSTIAARGGKSYRFHTPEWDAIMLEKYGTTVPYKNDDIKNRGINTLIQHYGVTSPAKLDFVKEKMKQTCLKKYGVEYSSQSEVVKEKAKKTPLEKYGVENIFFLHRKISKVNKIFGELLSVDSYEYPLGRFQFDLKKGNTLIEVNPTVSHNVDVDYCFGVKSVDYHFNKTKAAREGGFECFNIWGWDNIDKIKDIFQPRDKISARKCDVVFIDKSTSDTFLDAYHLQGKCRGDIFRVGLFYNNELIGVMTFGAPRYSTKFQVELLRLCFTPTYSVIGGSKKMFKFFISMCNPDSIVSYCDNSKFSGYVYSALGFMLEDYGMPTAHWHRMKDNVHITDALLRQRGADALIGTNCGKGTSNENIMLKEGFVRVYDCGQSRYAWYK
;
A
#
# COMPACT_ATOMS: atom_id res chain seq x y z
N MET A 1 5.05 -26.04 -35.70
CA MET A 1 5.11 -24.96 -36.66
C MET A 1 6.46 -24.26 -36.60
N ASN A 2 6.91 -23.85 -35.43
CA ASN A 2 8.18 -23.11 -35.26
C ASN A 2 9.39 -23.93 -35.69
N GLU A 3 9.48 -25.23 -35.34
CA GLU A 3 10.58 -26.11 -35.69
C GLU A 3 10.69 -26.42 -37.22
N ARG A 4 9.57 -26.35 -37.96
CA ARG A 4 9.53 -26.74 -39.38
C ARG A 4 9.50 -25.54 -40.32
N TYR A 5 9.00 -24.40 -39.90
CA TYR A 5 8.76 -23.22 -40.75
C TYR A 5 9.22 -21.91 -40.12
N GLY A 6 9.81 -21.93 -38.92
CA GLY A 6 10.32 -20.74 -38.25
C GLY A 6 9.24 -19.73 -37.81
N VAL A 7 7.95 -20.13 -37.77
CA VAL A 7 6.81 -19.25 -37.47
C VAL A 7 5.87 -19.88 -36.46
N ASP A 8 5.18 -19.07 -35.66
CA ASP A 8 4.26 -19.56 -34.63
C ASP A 8 2.92 -20.05 -35.22
N TYR A 9 2.48 -19.45 -36.32
CA TYR A 9 1.21 -19.76 -36.98
C TYR A 9 1.39 -20.00 -38.47
N ALA A 10 0.63 -20.93 -39.04
CA ALA A 10 0.70 -21.33 -40.45
C ALA A 10 0.59 -20.15 -41.42
N LEU A 11 -0.27 -19.17 -41.12
CA LEU A 11 -0.49 -17.99 -41.97
C LEU A 11 0.66 -16.96 -41.97
N GLN A 12 1.64 -17.14 -41.07
CA GLN A 12 2.87 -16.33 -41.08
C GLN A 12 3.93 -16.90 -42.03
N ALA A 13 3.80 -18.14 -42.41
CA ALA A 13 4.72 -18.74 -43.38
C ALA A 13 4.21 -18.51 -44.82
N GLN A 14 4.99 -17.81 -45.64
CA GLN A 14 4.63 -17.45 -47.01
C GLN A 14 4.22 -18.67 -47.86
N CYS A 15 4.85 -19.82 -47.68
CA CYS A 15 4.51 -21.06 -48.38
C CYS A 15 3.07 -21.54 -48.12
N PHE A 16 2.51 -21.29 -46.95
CA PHE A 16 1.09 -21.61 -46.65
C PHE A 16 0.14 -20.60 -47.29
N VAL A 17 0.50 -19.32 -47.27
CA VAL A 17 -0.26 -18.25 -47.93
C VAL A 17 -0.30 -18.49 -49.43
N ASP A 18 0.83 -18.85 -50.07
CA ASP A 18 0.92 -19.13 -51.48
C ASP A 18 0.12 -20.38 -51.88
N LYS A 19 0.22 -21.47 -51.09
CA LYS A 19 -0.58 -22.67 -51.29
C LYS A 19 -2.09 -22.40 -51.13
N MET A 20 -2.47 -21.59 -50.18
CA MET A 20 -3.86 -21.18 -49.99
C MET A 20 -4.34 -20.35 -51.17
N ASN A 21 -3.57 -19.37 -51.63
CA ASN A 21 -3.90 -18.51 -52.74
C ASN A 21 -4.02 -19.31 -54.07
N SER A 22 -3.12 -20.26 -54.33
CA SER A 22 -3.18 -21.13 -55.49
C SER A 22 -4.40 -22.06 -55.46
N THR A 23 -4.78 -22.57 -54.28
CA THR A 23 -5.99 -23.39 -54.09
C THR A 23 -7.25 -22.57 -54.32
N ILE A 24 -7.31 -21.32 -53.81
CA ILE A 24 -8.42 -20.41 -54.04
C ILE A 24 -8.56 -20.04 -55.52
N ALA A 25 -7.45 -19.71 -56.17
CA ALA A 25 -7.41 -19.40 -57.61
C ALA A 25 -7.88 -20.57 -58.46
N ALA A 26 -7.42 -21.81 -58.17
CA ALA A 26 -7.85 -23.02 -58.85
C ALA A 26 -9.37 -23.31 -58.72
N ARG A 27 -10.02 -22.78 -57.70
CA ARG A 27 -11.48 -22.87 -57.51
C ARG A 27 -12.24 -21.66 -58.09
N GLY A 28 -11.59 -20.79 -58.86
CA GLY A 28 -12.20 -19.58 -59.43
C GLY A 28 -12.41 -18.42 -58.44
N GLY A 29 -11.80 -18.51 -57.24
CA GLY A 29 -11.84 -17.45 -56.25
C GLY A 29 -10.72 -16.43 -56.45
N LYS A 30 -10.84 -15.27 -55.76
CA LYS A 30 -9.79 -14.26 -55.67
C LYS A 30 -8.80 -14.66 -54.57
N SER A 31 -7.51 -14.30 -54.75
CA SER A 31 -6.47 -14.53 -53.70
C SER A 31 -6.83 -13.88 -52.35
N TYR A 32 -6.24 -14.45 -51.29
CA TYR A 32 -6.38 -13.90 -49.94
C TYR A 32 -5.79 -12.49 -49.85
N ARG A 33 -6.61 -11.51 -49.58
CA ARG A 33 -6.25 -10.07 -49.61
C ARG A 33 -6.58 -9.30 -48.32
N PHE A 34 -6.66 -9.99 -47.18
CA PHE A 34 -6.95 -9.28 -45.93
C PHE A 34 -5.81 -8.32 -45.55
N HIS A 35 -6.16 -7.06 -45.26
CA HIS A 35 -5.21 -6.00 -44.86
C HIS A 35 -4.15 -5.65 -45.92
N THR A 36 -4.44 -5.84 -47.20
CA THR A 36 -3.67 -5.14 -48.24
C THR A 36 -4.23 -3.73 -48.47
N PRO A 37 -3.43 -2.76 -48.95
CA PRO A 37 -3.89 -1.43 -49.26
C PRO A 37 -5.13 -1.38 -50.16
N GLU A 38 -5.19 -2.28 -51.15
CA GLU A 38 -6.33 -2.39 -52.07
C GLU A 38 -7.58 -2.91 -51.35
N TRP A 39 -7.40 -3.90 -50.47
CA TRP A 39 -8.52 -4.42 -49.67
C TRP A 39 -9.02 -3.39 -48.70
N ASP A 40 -8.13 -2.68 -48.01
CA ASP A 40 -8.47 -1.62 -47.07
C ASP A 40 -9.21 -0.48 -47.80
N ALA A 41 -8.81 -0.08 -48.99
CA ALA A 41 -9.49 0.92 -49.80
C ALA A 41 -10.94 0.47 -50.17
N ILE A 42 -11.12 -0.76 -50.61
CA ILE A 42 -12.41 -1.34 -50.96
C ILE A 42 -13.31 -1.40 -49.71
N MET A 43 -12.77 -1.78 -48.55
CA MET A 43 -13.51 -1.87 -47.31
C MET A 43 -13.91 -0.48 -46.81
N LEU A 44 -13.03 0.50 -46.90
CA LEU A 44 -13.28 1.88 -46.54
C LEU A 44 -14.38 2.51 -47.42
N GLU A 45 -14.31 2.31 -48.73
CA GLU A 45 -15.30 2.75 -49.70
C GLU A 45 -16.68 2.13 -49.44
N LYS A 46 -16.71 0.80 -49.22
CA LYS A 46 -17.97 0.04 -49.11
C LYS A 46 -18.62 0.12 -47.76
N TYR A 47 -17.85 0.23 -46.69
CA TYR A 47 -18.31 0.09 -45.30
C TYR A 47 -17.90 1.24 -44.37
N GLY A 48 -17.15 2.21 -44.88
CA GLY A 48 -16.63 3.33 -44.07
C GLY A 48 -15.58 2.93 -43.05
N THR A 49 -15.03 1.71 -43.15
CA THR A 49 -14.03 1.17 -42.20
C THR A 49 -13.22 0.07 -42.85
N THR A 50 -11.94 -0.04 -42.55
CA THR A 50 -11.05 -1.12 -42.99
C THR A 50 -11.37 -2.47 -42.36
N VAL A 51 -12.10 -2.48 -41.25
CA VAL A 51 -12.59 -3.68 -40.54
C VAL A 51 -14.10 -3.72 -40.62
N PRO A 52 -14.73 -4.53 -41.48
CA PRO A 52 -16.20 -4.53 -41.67
C PRO A 52 -17.01 -4.67 -40.39
N TYR A 53 -16.49 -5.41 -39.41
CA TYR A 53 -17.17 -5.61 -38.12
C TYR A 53 -17.23 -4.36 -37.20
N LYS A 54 -16.50 -3.29 -37.55
CA LYS A 54 -16.61 -1.98 -36.89
C LYS A 54 -17.75 -1.15 -37.44
N ASN A 55 -18.33 -1.54 -38.59
CA ASN A 55 -19.52 -0.91 -39.10
C ASN A 55 -20.75 -1.41 -38.34
N ASP A 56 -21.51 -0.47 -37.76
CA ASP A 56 -22.61 -0.79 -36.86
C ASP A 56 -23.76 -1.53 -37.59
N ASP A 57 -24.00 -1.28 -38.90
CA ASP A 57 -25.04 -1.98 -39.66
C ASP A 57 -24.68 -3.47 -39.85
N ILE A 58 -23.40 -3.78 -40.11
CA ILE A 58 -22.94 -5.16 -40.23
C ILE A 58 -23.02 -5.88 -38.90
N LYS A 59 -22.59 -5.20 -37.83
CA LYS A 59 -22.66 -5.72 -36.46
C LYS A 59 -24.07 -6.00 -36.03
N ASN A 60 -24.98 -5.04 -36.26
CA ASN A 60 -26.41 -5.15 -35.92
C ASN A 60 -27.10 -6.24 -36.73
N ARG A 61 -26.79 -6.39 -38.01
CA ARG A 61 -27.29 -7.52 -38.81
C ARG A 61 -26.87 -8.87 -38.25
N GLY A 62 -25.59 -9.02 -37.85
CA GLY A 62 -25.11 -10.24 -37.19
C GLY A 62 -25.79 -10.52 -35.88
N ILE A 63 -25.99 -9.49 -35.04
CA ILE A 63 -26.72 -9.60 -33.76
C ILE A 63 -28.18 -9.97 -33.99
N ASN A 64 -28.89 -9.30 -34.94
CA ASN A 64 -30.27 -9.59 -35.25
C ASN A 64 -30.49 -11.01 -35.78
N THR A 65 -29.57 -11.53 -36.61
CA THR A 65 -29.60 -12.92 -37.04
C THR A 65 -29.47 -13.89 -35.86
N LEU A 66 -28.54 -13.62 -34.89
CA LEU A 66 -28.43 -14.42 -33.68
C LEU A 66 -29.67 -14.36 -32.79
N ILE A 67 -30.27 -13.20 -32.65
CA ILE A 67 -31.54 -13.04 -31.91
C ILE A 67 -32.66 -13.82 -32.59
N GLN A 68 -32.76 -13.72 -33.90
CA GLN A 68 -33.81 -14.37 -34.68
C GLN A 68 -33.71 -15.91 -34.64
N HIS A 69 -32.51 -16.45 -34.75
CA HIS A 69 -32.31 -17.91 -34.75
C HIS A 69 -32.17 -18.53 -33.37
N TYR A 70 -31.64 -17.82 -32.38
CA TYR A 70 -31.24 -18.39 -31.08
C TYR A 70 -31.72 -17.58 -29.87
N GLY A 71 -32.41 -16.44 -30.07
CA GLY A 71 -32.87 -15.59 -28.98
C GLY A 71 -31.75 -14.89 -28.16
N VAL A 72 -30.53 -14.86 -28.67
CA VAL A 72 -29.37 -14.32 -27.94
C VAL A 72 -28.57 -13.32 -28.80
N THR A 73 -27.93 -12.37 -28.15
CA THR A 73 -27.10 -11.35 -28.81
C THR A 73 -25.65 -11.80 -29.08
N SER A 74 -25.27 -12.96 -28.53
CA SER A 74 -23.92 -13.52 -28.71
C SER A 74 -23.95 -15.04 -28.55
N PRO A 75 -23.19 -15.82 -29.35
CA PRO A 75 -23.10 -17.26 -29.23
C PRO A 75 -22.65 -17.73 -27.83
N ALA A 76 -21.81 -16.95 -27.15
CA ALA A 76 -21.32 -17.27 -25.80
C ALA A 76 -22.43 -17.27 -24.73
N LYS A 77 -23.61 -16.72 -25.02
CA LYS A 77 -24.76 -16.76 -24.14
C LYS A 77 -25.59 -18.05 -24.24
N LEU A 78 -25.37 -18.84 -25.26
CA LEU A 78 -26.04 -20.13 -25.47
C LEU A 78 -25.56 -21.16 -24.45
N ASP A 79 -26.51 -21.87 -23.81
CA ASP A 79 -26.17 -22.80 -22.72
C ASP A 79 -25.33 -23.98 -23.21
N PHE A 80 -25.60 -24.52 -24.39
CA PHE A 80 -24.76 -25.57 -24.95
C PHE A 80 -23.31 -25.10 -25.25
N VAL A 81 -23.11 -23.84 -25.61
CA VAL A 81 -21.77 -23.25 -25.80
C VAL A 81 -21.06 -23.10 -24.47
N LYS A 82 -21.77 -22.57 -23.44
CA LYS A 82 -21.22 -22.45 -22.08
C LYS A 82 -20.81 -23.83 -21.54
N GLU A 83 -21.67 -24.82 -21.70
CA GLU A 83 -21.40 -26.18 -21.25
C GLU A 83 -20.18 -26.79 -21.97
N LYS A 84 -20.10 -26.62 -23.30
CA LYS A 84 -18.95 -27.07 -24.08
C LYS A 84 -17.65 -26.36 -23.65
N MET A 85 -17.71 -25.08 -23.30
CA MET A 85 -16.56 -24.33 -22.77
C MET A 85 -16.14 -24.89 -21.41
N LYS A 86 -17.08 -25.15 -20.49
CA LYS A 86 -16.82 -25.78 -19.18
C LYS A 86 -16.17 -27.16 -19.33
N GLN A 87 -16.73 -28.03 -20.17
CA GLN A 87 -16.18 -29.36 -20.44
C GLN A 87 -14.77 -29.30 -21.02
N THR A 88 -14.50 -28.34 -21.89
CA THR A 88 -13.17 -28.12 -22.44
C THR A 88 -12.18 -27.68 -21.36
N CYS A 89 -12.61 -26.79 -20.45
CA CYS A 89 -11.80 -26.34 -19.32
C CYS A 89 -11.56 -27.48 -18.32
N LEU A 90 -12.57 -28.26 -17.99
CA LEU A 90 -12.45 -29.45 -17.13
C LEU A 90 -11.45 -30.44 -17.70
N LYS A 91 -11.56 -30.77 -19.01
CA LYS A 91 -10.64 -31.69 -19.67
C LYS A 91 -9.20 -31.17 -19.70
N LYS A 92 -9.00 -29.87 -19.87
CA LYS A 92 -7.66 -29.26 -20.06
C LYS A 92 -6.99 -28.87 -18.75
N TYR A 93 -7.75 -28.40 -17.79
CA TYR A 93 -7.25 -27.76 -16.56
C TYR A 93 -7.79 -28.37 -15.27
N GLY A 94 -8.74 -29.33 -15.34
CA GLY A 94 -9.36 -29.93 -14.17
C GLY A 94 -10.33 -29.02 -13.42
N VAL A 95 -10.71 -27.88 -13.98
CA VAL A 95 -11.60 -26.86 -13.36
C VAL A 95 -12.60 -26.35 -14.39
N GLU A 96 -13.77 -25.86 -13.93
CA GLU A 96 -14.84 -25.39 -14.83
C GLU A 96 -14.45 -24.14 -15.64
N TYR A 97 -13.61 -23.27 -15.07
CA TYR A 97 -13.15 -22.03 -15.71
C TYR A 97 -11.63 -21.95 -15.67
N SER A 98 -11.01 -21.56 -16.77
CA SER A 98 -9.54 -21.45 -16.88
C SER A 98 -8.93 -20.52 -15.84
N SER A 99 -9.67 -19.49 -15.39
CA SER A 99 -9.24 -18.56 -14.32
C SER A 99 -9.14 -19.20 -12.92
N GLN A 100 -9.73 -20.37 -12.73
CA GLN A 100 -9.64 -21.14 -11.47
C GLN A 100 -8.38 -22.01 -11.42
N SER A 101 -7.78 -22.31 -12.59
CA SER A 101 -6.57 -23.14 -12.67
C SER A 101 -5.33 -22.43 -12.16
N GLU A 102 -4.61 -23.04 -11.22
CA GLU A 102 -3.34 -22.49 -10.71
C GLU A 102 -2.28 -22.40 -11.82
N VAL A 103 -2.24 -23.34 -12.73
CA VAL A 103 -1.33 -23.31 -13.89
C VAL A 103 -1.57 -22.07 -14.77
N VAL A 104 -2.85 -21.72 -14.98
CA VAL A 104 -3.20 -20.52 -15.77
C VAL A 104 -2.88 -19.24 -14.99
N LYS A 105 -3.16 -19.22 -13.70
CA LYS A 105 -2.83 -18.07 -12.81
C LYS A 105 -1.33 -17.82 -12.75
N GLU A 106 -0.53 -18.87 -12.57
CA GLU A 106 0.93 -18.76 -12.54
C GLU A 106 1.50 -18.29 -13.89
N LYS A 107 0.99 -18.81 -15.00
CA LYS A 107 1.38 -18.32 -16.32
C LYS A 107 1.00 -16.87 -16.56
N ALA A 108 -0.18 -16.45 -16.07
CA ALA A 108 -0.65 -15.07 -16.17
C ALA A 108 0.23 -14.10 -15.35
N LYS A 109 0.79 -14.52 -14.22
CA LYS A 109 1.76 -13.74 -13.43
C LYS A 109 3.16 -13.74 -14.06
N LYS A 110 3.63 -14.91 -14.51
CA LYS A 110 4.98 -15.08 -15.02
C LYS A 110 5.24 -14.24 -16.28
N THR A 111 4.31 -14.19 -17.21
CA THR A 111 4.48 -13.45 -18.47
C THR A 111 4.68 -11.93 -18.28
N PRO A 112 3.87 -11.21 -17.47
CA PRO A 112 4.12 -9.81 -17.17
C PRO A 112 5.40 -9.58 -16.37
N LEU A 113 5.74 -10.50 -15.45
CA LEU A 113 6.97 -10.42 -14.66
C LEU A 113 8.21 -10.49 -15.55
N GLU A 114 8.26 -11.45 -16.49
CA GLU A 114 9.38 -11.60 -17.43
C GLU A 114 9.50 -10.44 -18.42
N LYS A 115 8.37 -9.90 -18.90
CA LYS A 115 8.37 -8.83 -19.92
C LYS A 115 8.50 -7.43 -19.35
N TYR A 116 7.95 -7.18 -18.18
CA TYR A 116 7.75 -5.83 -17.64
C TYR A 116 8.20 -5.68 -16.18
N GLY A 117 8.69 -6.75 -15.53
CA GLY A 117 9.11 -6.73 -14.15
C GLY A 117 7.96 -6.61 -13.12
N VAL A 118 6.71 -6.81 -13.53
CA VAL A 118 5.52 -6.71 -12.67
C VAL A 118 4.66 -7.97 -12.78
N GLU A 119 4.09 -8.45 -11.68
CA GLU A 119 3.20 -9.62 -11.69
C GLU A 119 1.83 -9.34 -12.34
N ASN A 120 1.43 -8.07 -12.39
CA ASN A 120 0.14 -7.65 -12.93
C ASN A 120 0.31 -6.50 -13.92
N ILE A 121 -0.07 -6.74 -15.18
CA ILE A 121 0.02 -5.75 -16.26
C ILE A 121 -0.80 -4.48 -16.00
N PHE A 122 -1.85 -4.55 -15.20
CA PHE A 122 -2.63 -3.37 -14.82
C PHE A 122 -1.83 -2.34 -14.02
N PHE A 123 -0.72 -2.73 -13.40
CA PHE A 123 0.18 -1.79 -12.72
C PHE A 123 0.88 -0.82 -13.68
N LEU A 124 1.10 -1.22 -14.94
CA LEU A 124 1.76 -0.38 -15.94
C LEU A 124 0.90 0.79 -16.45
N HIS A 125 -0.41 0.71 -16.29
CA HIS A 125 -1.36 1.67 -16.88
C HIS A 125 -2.16 2.46 -15.84
N ARG A 126 -1.81 2.33 -14.55
CA ARG A 126 -2.53 3.02 -13.48
C ARG A 126 -2.24 4.51 -13.51
N LYS A 127 -3.31 5.33 -13.49
CA LYS A 127 -3.17 6.78 -13.39
C LYS A 127 -2.79 7.14 -11.96
N ILE A 128 -1.73 7.92 -11.80
CA ILE A 128 -1.33 8.48 -10.50
C ILE A 128 -2.45 9.38 -9.99
N SER A 129 -2.90 9.14 -8.76
CA SER A 129 -3.93 9.95 -8.12
C SER A 129 -3.45 11.39 -7.90
N LYS A 130 -4.39 12.35 -7.83
CA LYS A 130 -4.03 13.75 -7.51
C LYS A 130 -3.36 13.86 -6.15
N VAL A 131 -3.82 13.07 -5.16
CA VAL A 131 -3.28 13.04 -3.81
C VAL A 131 -1.84 12.52 -3.83
N ASN A 132 -1.57 11.41 -4.54
CA ASN A 132 -0.21 10.87 -4.68
C ASN A 132 0.75 11.86 -5.36
N LYS A 133 0.27 12.65 -6.34
CA LYS A 133 1.09 13.69 -6.96
C LYS A 133 1.47 14.79 -5.97
N ILE A 134 0.50 15.29 -5.19
CA ILE A 134 0.76 16.32 -4.16
C ILE A 134 1.79 15.82 -3.15
N PHE A 135 1.60 14.61 -2.61
CA PHE A 135 2.57 14.03 -1.67
C PHE A 135 3.92 13.73 -2.32
N GLY A 136 3.94 13.28 -3.57
CA GLY A 136 5.16 13.03 -4.31
C GLY A 136 6.01 14.28 -4.52
N GLU A 137 5.38 15.40 -4.88
CA GLU A 137 6.03 16.69 -4.98
C GLU A 137 6.51 17.19 -3.61
N LEU A 138 5.65 17.14 -2.59
CA LEU A 138 5.96 17.57 -1.23
C LEU A 138 7.16 16.83 -0.64
N LEU A 139 7.23 15.52 -0.85
CA LEU A 139 8.27 14.64 -0.29
C LEU A 139 9.46 14.48 -1.24
N SER A 140 9.41 15.00 -2.46
CA SER A 140 10.44 14.85 -3.51
C SER A 140 10.80 13.36 -3.71
N VAL A 141 9.80 12.57 -4.14
CA VAL A 141 9.94 11.11 -4.29
C VAL A 141 10.64 10.73 -5.59
N ASP A 142 11.24 9.53 -5.62
CA ASP A 142 11.97 9.01 -6.78
C ASP A 142 11.01 8.43 -7.83
N SER A 143 9.92 7.80 -7.39
CA SER A 143 8.92 7.19 -8.28
C SER A 143 7.55 7.08 -7.63
N TYR A 144 6.54 6.92 -8.49
CA TYR A 144 5.14 6.70 -8.14
C TYR A 144 4.73 5.27 -8.49
N GLU A 145 3.70 4.78 -7.81
CA GLU A 145 3.03 3.50 -8.10
C GLU A 145 4.04 2.34 -8.21
N TYR A 146 4.93 2.22 -7.23
CA TYR A 146 6.01 1.23 -7.22
C TYR A 146 5.47 -0.19 -7.02
N PRO A 147 5.66 -1.12 -7.98
CA PRO A 147 5.19 -2.49 -7.85
C PRO A 147 6.16 -3.33 -6.99
N LEU A 148 5.61 -4.15 -6.10
CA LEU A 148 6.35 -5.16 -5.33
C LEU A 148 5.46 -6.39 -5.10
N GLY A 149 5.78 -7.49 -5.75
CA GLY A 149 4.98 -8.70 -5.73
C GLY A 149 3.53 -8.43 -6.18
N ARG A 150 2.57 -8.78 -5.34
CA ARG A 150 1.13 -8.53 -5.59
C ARG A 150 0.65 -7.13 -5.23
N PHE A 151 1.51 -6.33 -4.63
CA PHE A 151 1.17 -4.99 -4.16
C PHE A 151 1.76 -3.91 -5.06
N GLN A 152 1.11 -2.76 -5.04
CA GLN A 152 1.60 -1.53 -5.63
C GLN A 152 1.60 -0.46 -4.54
N PHE A 153 2.74 0.21 -4.37
CA PHE A 153 2.94 1.25 -3.36
C PHE A 153 2.84 2.62 -4.01
N ASP A 154 2.16 3.54 -3.34
CA ASP A 154 1.85 4.85 -3.91
C ASP A 154 3.09 5.62 -4.33
N LEU A 155 4.12 5.65 -3.47
CA LEU A 155 5.33 6.46 -3.65
C LEU A 155 6.56 5.67 -3.19
N LYS A 156 7.74 6.00 -3.79
CA LYS A 156 9.04 5.47 -3.35
C LYS A 156 10.05 6.60 -3.22
N LYS A 157 10.77 6.63 -2.08
CA LYS A 157 11.91 7.51 -1.84
C LYS A 157 13.07 6.73 -1.22
N GLY A 158 14.19 6.64 -1.94
CA GLY A 158 15.33 5.80 -1.53
C GLY A 158 14.91 4.35 -1.30
N ASN A 159 15.16 3.84 -0.12
CA ASN A 159 14.75 2.50 0.31
C ASN A 159 13.40 2.47 1.06
N THR A 160 12.62 3.55 1.02
CA THR A 160 11.32 3.64 1.69
C THR A 160 10.19 3.63 0.69
N LEU A 161 9.24 2.71 0.86
CA LEU A 161 7.95 2.71 0.20
C LEU A 161 6.96 3.49 1.06
N ILE A 162 6.20 4.39 0.45
CA ILE A 162 5.29 5.27 1.16
C ILE A 162 3.87 5.01 0.66
N GLU A 163 2.95 4.83 1.61
CA GLU A 163 1.53 4.64 1.38
C GLU A 163 0.76 5.86 1.84
N VAL A 164 -0.09 6.39 0.98
CA VAL A 164 -0.99 7.49 1.29
C VAL A 164 -2.39 6.92 1.49
N ASN A 165 -2.86 6.92 2.74
CA ASN A 165 -4.06 6.24 3.17
C ASN A 165 -5.18 7.23 3.57
N PRO A 166 -5.86 7.90 2.61
CA PRO A 166 -7.01 8.72 2.93
C PRO A 166 -8.13 7.87 3.51
N THR A 167 -8.71 8.30 4.62
CA THR A 167 -9.76 7.55 5.34
C THR A 167 -10.94 7.16 4.46
N VAL A 168 -11.29 8.00 3.48
CA VAL A 168 -12.39 7.74 2.52
C VAL A 168 -12.23 6.43 1.74
N SER A 169 -11.01 6.04 1.44
CA SER A 169 -10.69 4.82 0.65
C SER A 169 -10.00 3.72 1.46
N HIS A 170 -9.69 3.96 2.74
CA HIS A 170 -8.90 3.04 3.57
C HIS A 170 -9.62 2.63 4.88
N ASN A 171 -10.91 2.92 5.02
CA ASN A 171 -11.72 2.48 6.15
C ASN A 171 -12.33 1.08 5.95
N VAL A 172 -12.83 0.48 7.03
CA VAL A 172 -13.46 -0.87 7.04
C VAL A 172 -14.99 -0.83 7.18
N ASP A 173 -15.60 0.34 7.38
CA ASP A 173 -17.01 0.46 7.77
C ASP A 173 -17.92 0.93 6.63
N VAL A 174 -17.46 1.86 5.78
CA VAL A 174 -18.30 2.53 4.77
C VAL A 174 -17.64 2.51 3.41
N ASP A 175 -18.35 2.02 2.40
CA ASP A 175 -17.92 2.10 1.01
C ASP A 175 -18.29 3.46 0.40
N TYR A 176 -17.30 4.31 0.24
CA TYR A 176 -17.42 5.61 -0.47
C TYR A 176 -17.09 5.47 -1.97
N CYS A 177 -17.50 4.40 -2.63
CA CYS A 177 -17.18 4.05 -4.02
C CYS A 177 -15.74 3.55 -4.26
N PHE A 178 -15.00 3.19 -3.20
CA PHE A 178 -13.63 2.67 -3.29
C PHE A 178 -13.50 1.23 -2.73
N GLY A 179 -14.60 0.64 -2.27
CA GLY A 179 -14.61 -0.58 -1.47
C GLY A 179 -14.09 -0.35 -0.04
N VAL A 180 -14.43 -1.25 0.86
CA VAL A 180 -13.88 -1.27 2.22
C VAL A 180 -12.61 -2.10 2.28
N LYS A 181 -11.71 -1.78 3.22
CA LYS A 181 -10.48 -2.55 3.43
C LYS A 181 -10.70 -3.66 4.45
N SER A 182 -9.93 -4.75 4.34
CA SER A 182 -9.84 -5.73 5.42
C SER A 182 -9.03 -5.17 6.59
N VAL A 183 -9.27 -5.70 7.77
CA VAL A 183 -8.59 -5.30 9.02
C VAL A 183 -7.07 -5.40 8.91
N ASP A 184 -6.58 -6.40 8.20
CA ASP A 184 -5.17 -6.72 8.03
C ASP A 184 -4.52 -6.13 6.75
N TYR A 185 -5.26 -5.32 5.99
CA TYR A 185 -4.81 -4.81 4.69
C TYR A 185 -3.46 -4.07 4.78
N HIS A 186 -3.38 -3.06 5.65
CA HIS A 186 -2.18 -2.22 5.80
C HIS A 186 -1.03 -3.01 6.44
N PHE A 187 -1.34 -3.86 7.41
CA PHE A 187 -0.39 -4.76 8.05
C PHE A 187 0.29 -5.69 7.03
N ASN A 188 -0.49 -6.39 6.21
CA ASN A 188 0.03 -7.32 5.20
C ASN A 188 0.85 -6.60 4.13
N LYS A 189 0.42 -5.41 3.71
CA LYS A 189 1.14 -4.60 2.72
C LYS A 189 2.47 -4.10 3.27
N THR A 190 2.48 -3.58 4.50
CA THR A 190 3.70 -3.14 5.20
C THR A 190 4.67 -4.30 5.44
N LYS A 191 4.16 -5.47 5.84
CA LYS A 191 4.96 -6.69 6.01
C LYS A 191 5.62 -7.11 4.69
N ALA A 192 4.87 -7.13 3.59
CA ALA A 192 5.42 -7.47 2.28
C ALA A 192 6.52 -6.49 1.82
N ALA A 193 6.39 -5.19 2.10
CA ALA A 193 7.44 -4.22 1.82
C ALA A 193 8.74 -4.56 2.57
N ARG A 194 8.63 -4.87 3.86
CA ARG A 194 9.79 -5.22 4.71
C ARG A 194 10.44 -6.55 4.33
N GLU A 195 9.64 -7.56 4.00
CA GLU A 195 10.13 -8.83 3.45
C GLU A 195 10.86 -8.64 2.12
N GLY A 196 10.43 -7.65 1.32
CA GLY A 196 11.10 -7.22 0.10
C GLY A 196 12.37 -6.37 0.31
N GLY A 197 12.79 -6.13 1.56
CA GLY A 197 13.98 -5.35 1.89
C GLY A 197 13.78 -3.83 1.93
N PHE A 198 12.54 -3.36 1.92
CA PHE A 198 12.21 -1.93 1.99
C PHE A 198 11.72 -1.52 3.37
N GLU A 199 11.96 -0.28 3.75
CA GLU A 199 11.17 0.38 4.80
C GLU A 199 9.78 0.71 4.24
N CYS A 200 8.76 0.75 5.12
CA CYS A 200 7.40 1.11 4.73
C CYS A 200 6.87 2.20 5.67
N PHE A 201 6.38 3.29 5.10
CA PHE A 201 5.85 4.43 5.81
C PHE A 201 4.41 4.72 5.38
N ASN A 202 3.45 4.55 6.29
CA ASN A 202 2.05 4.82 6.03
C ASN A 202 1.70 6.25 6.46
N ILE A 203 1.10 7.03 5.58
CA ILE A 203 0.57 8.37 5.85
C ILE A 203 -0.95 8.23 6.00
N TRP A 204 -1.45 8.57 7.19
CA TRP A 204 -2.86 8.49 7.51
C TRP A 204 -3.57 9.83 7.30
N GLY A 205 -4.90 9.79 7.09
CA GLY A 205 -5.71 10.99 6.89
C GLY A 205 -5.67 12.01 8.04
N TRP A 206 -5.26 11.59 9.24
CA TRP A 206 -5.12 12.43 10.45
C TRP A 206 -3.69 12.84 10.77
N ASP A 207 -2.71 12.44 10.00
CA ASP A 207 -1.31 12.76 10.26
C ASP A 207 -1.00 14.24 10.01
N ASN A 208 -0.04 14.77 10.78
CA ASN A 208 0.49 16.11 10.54
C ASN A 208 1.49 16.10 9.37
N ILE A 209 1.10 16.73 8.28
CA ILE A 209 1.84 16.73 7.01
C ILE A 209 3.21 17.40 7.15
N ASP A 210 3.32 18.49 7.93
CA ASP A 210 4.59 19.23 8.08
C ASP A 210 5.63 18.35 8.79
N LYS A 211 5.23 17.64 9.86
CA LYS A 211 6.12 16.70 10.56
C LYS A 211 6.52 15.52 9.68
N ILE A 212 5.63 15.05 8.79
CA ILE A 212 5.98 14.00 7.82
C ILE A 212 7.00 14.53 6.82
N LYS A 213 6.79 15.73 6.27
CA LYS A 213 7.73 16.36 5.36
C LYS A 213 9.13 16.43 5.98
N ASP A 214 9.23 16.80 7.24
CA ASP A 214 10.49 16.91 7.98
C ASP A 214 11.25 15.57 8.09
N ILE A 215 10.53 14.44 8.16
CA ILE A 215 11.16 13.11 8.19
C ILE A 215 11.92 12.82 6.89
N PHE A 216 11.40 13.27 5.76
CA PHE A 216 11.92 12.97 4.44
C PHE A 216 12.87 14.05 3.86
N GLN A 217 13.14 15.13 4.61
CA GLN A 217 14.10 16.14 4.18
C GLN A 217 15.56 15.64 4.29
N PRO A 218 16.44 16.13 3.41
CA PRO A 218 17.88 15.95 3.57
C PRO A 218 18.35 16.54 4.91
N ARG A 219 19.31 15.88 5.56
CA ARG A 219 19.83 16.27 6.87
C ARG A 219 21.36 16.34 6.85
N ASP A 220 21.92 17.32 7.52
CA ASP A 220 23.35 17.43 7.72
C ASP A 220 23.82 16.33 8.68
N LYS A 221 24.84 15.57 8.28
CA LYS A 221 25.39 14.49 9.10
C LYS A 221 26.37 15.04 10.13
N ILE A 222 26.09 14.82 11.41
CA ILE A 222 26.99 15.16 12.52
C ILE A 222 27.27 13.92 13.40
N SER A 223 28.45 13.92 14.04
CA SER A 223 28.79 12.87 14.98
C SER A 223 28.31 13.22 16.39
N ALA A 224 27.67 12.28 17.08
CA ALA A 224 27.30 12.44 18.48
C ALA A 224 28.48 12.73 19.41
N ARG A 225 29.73 12.48 19.00
CA ARG A 225 30.92 12.88 19.76
C ARG A 225 31.05 14.39 19.96
N LYS A 226 30.48 15.17 19.04
CA LYS A 226 30.48 16.65 19.09
C LYS A 226 29.27 17.21 19.88
N CYS A 227 28.43 16.37 20.44
CA CYS A 227 27.22 16.75 21.12
C CYS A 227 27.35 16.54 22.63
N ASP A 228 26.71 17.35 23.43
CA ASP A 228 26.57 17.17 24.87
C ASP A 228 25.25 16.54 25.22
N VAL A 229 25.21 15.76 26.33
CA VAL A 229 24.00 15.10 26.82
C VAL A 229 23.77 15.49 28.26
N VAL A 230 22.57 15.97 28.54
CA VAL A 230 22.16 16.37 29.90
C VAL A 230 20.70 16.03 30.14
N PHE A 231 20.27 15.98 31.42
CA PHE A 231 18.83 15.99 31.74
C PHE A 231 18.27 17.39 31.50
N ILE A 232 17.06 17.44 30.96
CA ILE A 232 16.31 18.68 30.69
C ILE A 232 14.99 18.71 31.47
N ASP A 233 14.46 19.89 31.64
CA ASP A 233 13.15 20.10 32.27
C ASP A 233 11.99 19.69 31.35
N LYS A 234 10.80 19.60 31.96
CA LYS A 234 9.59 19.17 31.23
C LYS A 234 9.16 20.17 30.16
N SER A 235 9.25 21.46 30.42
CA SER A 235 8.80 22.50 29.48
C SER A 235 9.63 22.45 28.20
N THR A 236 10.95 22.37 28.35
CA THR A 236 11.92 22.25 27.23
C THR A 236 11.65 20.98 26.41
N SER A 237 11.45 19.83 27.09
CA SER A 237 11.14 18.56 26.43
C SER A 237 9.79 18.62 25.68
N ASP A 238 8.75 19.11 26.34
CA ASP A 238 7.39 19.19 25.77
C ASP A 238 7.38 20.09 24.51
N THR A 239 8.02 21.24 24.55
CA THR A 239 8.15 22.18 23.43
C THR A 239 8.84 21.52 22.24
N PHE A 240 9.96 20.83 22.48
CA PHE A 240 10.69 20.12 21.45
C PHE A 240 9.88 18.98 20.81
N LEU A 241 9.24 18.16 21.64
CA LEU A 241 8.43 17.03 21.16
C LEU A 241 7.17 17.49 20.41
N ASP A 242 6.52 18.56 20.87
CA ASP A 242 5.37 19.13 20.16
C ASP A 242 5.76 19.72 18.81
N ALA A 243 6.98 20.24 18.68
CA ALA A 243 7.49 20.72 17.40
C ALA A 243 7.83 19.58 16.44
N TYR A 244 8.56 18.55 16.87
CA TYR A 244 9.26 17.62 15.96
C TYR A 244 8.76 16.16 16.01
N HIS A 245 8.22 15.68 17.14
CA HIS A 245 7.77 14.30 17.25
C HIS A 245 6.40 14.11 16.61
N LEU A 246 6.19 13.03 15.82
CA LEU A 246 4.91 12.77 15.14
C LEU A 246 3.71 12.78 16.08
N GLN A 247 3.83 12.16 17.25
CA GLN A 247 2.78 12.08 18.27
C GLN A 247 2.86 13.21 19.31
N GLY A 248 3.81 14.16 19.18
CA GLY A 248 4.03 15.23 20.15
C GLY A 248 4.53 14.75 21.51
N LYS A 249 4.37 15.60 22.52
CA LYS A 249 4.71 15.29 23.91
C LYS A 249 3.98 14.08 24.45
N CYS A 250 4.51 13.47 25.52
CA CYS A 250 3.85 12.38 26.23
C CYS A 250 3.50 12.78 27.68
N ARG A 251 2.48 12.12 28.21
CA ARG A 251 2.17 12.19 29.63
C ARG A 251 2.92 11.10 30.37
N GLY A 252 3.33 11.39 31.62
CA GLY A 252 3.94 10.40 32.51
C GLY A 252 5.43 10.19 32.28
N ASP A 253 6.09 11.04 31.49
CA ASP A 253 7.54 11.07 31.38
C ASP A 253 8.16 11.61 32.68
N ILE A 254 9.15 10.89 33.19
CA ILE A 254 9.85 11.19 34.45
C ILE A 254 11.26 11.69 34.15
N PHE A 255 11.98 10.98 33.29
CA PHE A 255 13.33 11.34 32.88
C PHE A 255 13.33 11.86 31.46
N ARG A 256 14.04 12.95 31.20
CA ARG A 256 14.14 13.63 29.92
C ARG A 256 15.59 13.93 29.61
N VAL A 257 16.12 13.26 28.60
CA VAL A 257 17.50 13.42 28.17
C VAL A 257 17.50 14.29 26.91
N GLY A 258 18.23 15.40 26.98
CA GLY A 258 18.48 16.31 25.85
C GLY A 258 19.85 16.07 25.25
N LEU A 259 19.94 16.14 23.93
CA LEU A 259 21.18 16.13 23.15
C LEU A 259 21.40 17.52 22.54
N PHE A 260 22.54 18.15 22.84
CA PHE A 260 22.88 19.49 22.42
C PHE A 260 24.06 19.50 21.42
N TYR A 261 23.99 20.32 20.41
CA TYR A 261 25.07 20.61 19.50
C TYR A 261 25.17 22.14 19.33
N ASN A 262 26.35 22.70 19.56
CA ASN A 262 26.59 24.17 19.55
C ASN A 262 25.55 24.93 20.41
N ASN A 263 25.26 24.46 21.60
CA ASN A 263 24.24 24.98 22.52
C ASN A 263 22.77 24.92 22.03
N GLU A 264 22.50 24.28 20.89
CA GLU A 264 21.16 24.03 20.37
C GLU A 264 20.67 22.64 20.81
N LEU A 265 19.44 22.51 21.30
CA LEU A 265 18.82 21.23 21.58
C LEU A 265 18.37 20.57 20.27
N ILE A 266 19.03 19.47 19.91
CA ILE A 266 18.82 18.78 18.64
C ILE A 266 18.21 17.39 18.77
N GLY A 267 18.05 16.87 19.97
CA GLY A 267 17.41 15.58 20.21
C GLY A 267 16.89 15.43 21.63
N VAL A 268 15.77 14.73 21.77
CA VAL A 268 15.12 14.44 23.06
C VAL A 268 14.79 12.96 23.14
N MET A 269 15.09 12.35 24.30
CA MET A 269 14.70 10.99 24.65
C MET A 269 14.04 11.01 26.02
N THR A 270 12.81 10.44 26.14
CA THR A 270 12.06 10.49 27.41
C THR A 270 11.71 9.11 27.91
N PHE A 271 11.71 8.97 29.24
CA PHE A 271 11.43 7.73 29.92
C PHE A 271 10.41 7.96 31.06
N GLY A 272 9.62 6.93 31.35
CA GLY A 272 8.62 6.98 32.41
C GLY A 272 8.24 5.59 32.92
N ALA A 273 7.17 5.53 33.72
CA ALA A 273 6.63 4.26 34.18
C ALA A 273 6.01 3.48 33.00
N PRO A 274 6.17 2.14 32.94
CA PRO A 274 5.57 1.31 31.91
C PRO A 274 4.05 1.41 31.93
N ARG A 275 3.44 1.67 30.77
CA ARG A 275 2.00 1.91 30.62
C ARG A 275 1.17 0.65 30.45
N TYR A 276 1.78 -0.40 29.87
CA TYR A 276 1.05 -1.62 29.47
C TYR A 276 1.58 -2.89 30.11
N SER A 277 2.67 -2.84 30.86
CA SER A 277 3.27 -4.03 31.48
C SER A 277 3.98 -3.71 32.78
N THR A 278 3.66 -4.41 33.84
CA THR A 278 4.30 -4.31 35.16
C THR A 278 5.62 -5.09 35.24
N LYS A 279 6.00 -5.81 34.17
CA LYS A 279 7.23 -6.62 34.14
C LYS A 279 8.51 -5.79 34.01
N PHE A 280 8.39 -4.56 33.52
CA PHE A 280 9.54 -3.68 33.25
C PHE A 280 9.59 -2.55 34.27
N GLN A 281 10.80 -2.11 34.53
CA GLN A 281 11.05 -1.01 35.44
C GLN A 281 10.76 0.35 34.81
N VAL A 282 11.10 0.52 33.53
CA VAL A 282 11.03 1.77 32.81
C VAL A 282 10.48 1.56 31.40
N GLU A 283 9.79 2.57 30.85
CA GLU A 283 9.40 2.63 29.43
C GLU A 283 10.15 3.78 28.76
N LEU A 284 10.80 3.51 27.62
CA LEU A 284 11.26 4.52 26.66
C LEU A 284 10.04 5.03 25.87
N LEU A 285 9.59 6.23 26.18
CA LEU A 285 8.32 6.79 25.71
C LEU A 285 8.45 7.53 24.38
N ARG A 286 9.52 8.33 24.23
CA ARG A 286 9.77 9.15 23.02
C ARG A 286 11.25 9.21 22.71
N LEU A 287 11.55 9.21 21.40
CA LEU A 287 12.84 9.53 20.85
C LEU A 287 12.64 10.38 19.60
N CYS A 288 13.21 11.57 19.59
CA CYS A 288 13.06 12.50 18.49
C CYS A 288 14.33 13.33 18.29
N PHE A 289 14.60 13.69 17.04
CA PHE A 289 15.67 14.63 16.64
C PHE A 289 15.07 15.74 15.80
N THR A 290 15.73 16.91 15.76
CA THR A 290 15.37 17.96 14.81
C THR A 290 15.49 17.46 13.37
N PRO A 291 14.75 18.03 12.41
CA PRO A 291 14.86 17.67 10.99
C PRO A 291 16.18 18.14 10.36
N THR A 292 16.91 19.05 11.02
CA THR A 292 18.15 19.66 10.49
C THR A 292 19.31 18.66 10.45
N TYR A 293 19.44 17.83 11.49
CA TYR A 293 20.61 16.97 11.66
C TYR A 293 20.29 15.48 11.65
N SER A 294 21.15 14.70 10.98
CA SER A 294 21.26 13.26 11.13
C SER A 294 22.41 12.96 12.09
N VAL A 295 22.11 12.65 13.35
CA VAL A 295 23.10 12.53 14.41
C VAL A 295 23.60 11.08 14.51
N ILE A 296 24.76 10.79 13.92
CA ILE A 296 25.35 9.45 13.95
C ILE A 296 25.74 9.09 15.38
N GLY A 297 25.08 8.04 15.92
CA GLY A 297 25.28 7.58 17.29
C GLY A 297 24.54 8.41 18.36
N GLY A 298 23.68 9.37 17.98
CA GLY A 298 22.91 10.22 18.89
C GLY A 298 22.05 9.43 19.87
N SER A 299 21.18 8.54 19.34
CA SER A 299 20.33 7.68 20.15
C SER A 299 21.13 6.84 21.15
N LYS A 300 22.24 6.26 20.70
CA LYS A 300 23.10 5.42 21.55
C LYS A 300 23.79 6.23 22.65
N LYS A 301 24.20 7.49 22.37
CA LYS A 301 24.83 8.37 23.36
C LYS A 301 23.82 8.77 24.44
N MET A 302 22.60 9.19 24.06
CA MET A 302 21.52 9.54 25.00
C MET A 302 21.10 8.33 25.85
N PHE A 303 20.94 7.16 25.22
CA PHE A 303 20.56 5.93 25.91
C PHE A 303 21.63 5.49 26.92
N LYS A 304 22.91 5.48 26.53
CA LYS A 304 24.02 5.18 27.45
C LYS A 304 24.08 6.15 28.63
N PHE A 305 23.86 7.44 28.41
CA PHE A 305 23.78 8.43 29.46
C PHE A 305 22.66 8.08 30.45
N PHE A 306 21.45 7.79 29.96
CA PHE A 306 20.33 7.39 30.81
C PHE A 306 20.65 6.14 31.62
N ILE A 307 21.19 5.08 30.98
CA ILE A 307 21.60 3.84 31.68
C ILE A 307 22.63 4.13 32.77
N SER A 308 23.65 4.95 32.50
CA SER A 308 24.69 5.27 33.46
C SER A 308 24.21 6.06 34.69
N MET A 309 23.20 6.90 34.49
CA MET A 309 22.65 7.78 35.56
C MET A 309 21.56 7.12 36.37
N CYS A 310 20.70 6.30 35.73
CA CYS A 310 19.49 5.74 36.34
C CYS A 310 19.60 4.24 36.66
N ASN A 311 20.56 3.54 36.02
CA ASN A 311 20.88 2.11 36.21
C ASN A 311 19.63 1.18 36.27
N PRO A 312 18.72 1.23 35.28
CA PRO A 312 17.53 0.39 35.27
C PRO A 312 17.88 -1.08 34.99
N ASP A 313 17.09 -2.02 35.54
CA ASP A 313 17.26 -3.46 35.25
C ASP A 313 16.59 -3.90 33.94
N SER A 314 15.49 -3.21 33.57
CA SER A 314 14.77 -3.52 32.36
C SER A 314 14.03 -2.29 31.80
N ILE A 315 13.98 -2.21 30.45
CA ILE A 315 13.31 -1.13 29.74
C ILE A 315 12.43 -1.72 28.64
N VAL A 316 11.20 -1.27 28.52
CA VAL A 316 10.30 -1.59 27.40
C VAL A 316 10.12 -0.38 26.49
N SER A 317 9.89 -0.63 25.22
CA SER A 317 9.43 0.39 24.26
C SER A 317 8.52 -0.20 23.19
N TYR A 318 7.77 0.65 22.54
CA TYR A 318 6.82 0.27 21.50
C TYR A 318 7.11 1.02 20.21
N CYS A 319 7.27 0.26 19.12
CA CYS A 319 7.45 0.81 17.78
C CYS A 319 6.12 0.82 17.03
N ASP A 320 5.74 1.97 16.50
CA ASP A 320 4.62 2.06 15.54
C ASP A 320 5.05 1.45 14.20
N ASN A 321 4.53 0.27 13.90
CA ASN A 321 4.87 -0.47 12.68
C ASN A 321 4.36 0.22 11.40
N SER A 322 3.42 1.17 11.52
CA SER A 322 2.95 1.97 10.38
C SER A 322 4.00 2.97 9.91
N LYS A 323 4.93 3.35 10.77
CA LYS A 323 5.91 4.41 10.50
C LYS A 323 7.35 3.89 10.41
N PHE A 324 7.72 2.94 11.27
CA PHE A 324 9.11 2.53 11.46
C PHE A 324 9.26 1.02 11.61
N SER A 325 10.43 0.49 11.26
CA SER A 325 10.78 -0.94 11.41
C SER A 325 11.29 -1.30 12.81
N GLY A 326 11.54 -0.31 13.67
CA GLY A 326 12.12 -0.55 14.98
C GLY A 326 13.64 -0.72 14.99
N TYR A 327 14.32 -0.46 13.88
CA TYR A 327 15.79 -0.58 13.76
C TYR A 327 16.56 0.14 14.90
N VAL A 328 16.09 1.30 15.33
CA VAL A 328 16.71 2.06 16.42
C VAL A 328 16.76 1.27 17.73
N TYR A 329 15.74 0.51 18.05
CA TYR A 329 15.70 -0.31 19.28
C TYR A 329 16.73 -1.44 19.21
N SER A 330 16.82 -2.14 18.09
CA SER A 330 17.85 -3.17 17.88
C SER A 330 19.26 -2.60 17.98
N ALA A 331 19.49 -1.40 17.43
CA ALA A 331 20.77 -0.69 17.52
C ALA A 331 21.13 -0.24 18.96
N LEU A 332 20.13 -0.07 19.83
CA LEU A 332 20.29 0.22 21.25
C LEU A 332 20.45 -1.04 22.13
N GLY A 333 20.30 -2.22 21.54
CA GLY A 333 20.41 -3.50 22.25
C GLY A 333 19.09 -4.04 22.79
N PHE A 334 17.96 -3.50 22.37
CA PHE A 334 16.66 -4.11 22.66
C PHE A 334 16.42 -5.34 21.80
N MET A 335 15.69 -6.29 22.34
CA MET A 335 15.19 -7.47 21.64
C MET A 335 13.71 -7.28 21.30
N LEU A 336 13.29 -7.73 20.12
CA LEU A 336 11.88 -7.79 19.73
C LEU A 336 11.22 -8.93 20.53
N GLU A 337 10.22 -8.62 21.35
CA GLU A 337 9.45 -9.63 22.12
C GLU A 337 8.12 -9.98 21.46
N ASP A 338 7.47 -9.01 20.80
CA ASP A 338 6.15 -9.21 20.25
C ASP A 338 5.93 -8.31 19.02
N TYR A 339 5.31 -8.87 17.99
CA TYR A 339 4.88 -8.15 16.81
C TYR A 339 3.37 -8.01 16.85
N GLY A 340 2.89 -6.88 17.39
CA GLY A 340 1.49 -6.66 17.67
C GLY A 340 0.60 -6.63 16.43
N MET A 341 -0.64 -7.04 16.63
CA MET A 341 -1.67 -7.04 15.59
C MET A 341 -2.20 -5.62 15.29
N PRO A 342 -2.84 -5.40 14.13
CA PRO A 342 -3.47 -4.14 13.78
C PRO A 342 -4.45 -3.66 14.86
N THR A 343 -4.44 -2.37 15.14
CA THR A 343 -5.38 -1.73 16.06
C THR A 343 -6.25 -0.71 15.34
N ALA A 344 -7.49 -0.56 15.82
CA ALA A 344 -8.43 0.37 15.21
C ALA A 344 -8.15 1.80 15.62
N HIS A 345 -8.26 2.67 14.63
CA HIS A 345 -8.25 4.13 14.77
C HIS A 345 -9.58 4.67 14.25
N TRP A 346 -10.27 5.46 15.05
CA TRP A 346 -11.52 6.09 14.69
C TRP A 346 -11.24 7.50 14.14
N HIS A 347 -11.69 7.76 12.94
CA HIS A 347 -11.47 9.06 12.29
C HIS A 347 -12.78 9.62 11.74
N ARG A 348 -13.05 10.90 12.06
CA ARG A 348 -14.15 11.67 11.51
C ARG A 348 -13.60 12.73 10.56
N MET A 349 -13.82 12.52 9.26
CA MET A 349 -13.20 13.32 8.21
C MET A 349 -13.68 14.79 8.18
N LYS A 350 -14.94 15.06 8.56
CA LYS A 350 -15.53 16.41 8.45
C LYS A 350 -14.80 17.48 9.27
N ASP A 351 -14.19 17.10 10.38
CA ASP A 351 -13.48 17.97 11.31
C ASP A 351 -12.10 17.44 11.73
N ASN A 352 -11.64 16.41 11.04
CA ASN A 352 -10.34 15.76 11.23
C ASN A 352 -10.10 15.27 12.66
N VAL A 353 -11.15 14.80 13.35
CA VAL A 353 -11.03 14.26 14.72
C VAL A 353 -10.59 12.81 14.65
N HIS A 354 -9.48 12.52 15.34
CA HIS A 354 -8.89 11.19 15.44
C HIS A 354 -8.89 10.69 16.89
N ILE A 355 -9.38 9.45 17.10
CA ILE A 355 -9.46 8.79 18.40
C ILE A 355 -8.90 7.38 18.28
N THR A 356 -7.94 7.01 19.12
CA THR A 356 -7.43 5.64 19.16
C THR A 356 -8.41 4.73 19.89
N ASP A 357 -8.48 3.46 19.50
CA ASP A 357 -9.34 2.48 20.16
C ASP A 357 -9.02 2.32 21.67
N ALA A 358 -7.74 2.43 22.03
CA ALA A 358 -7.32 2.41 23.43
C ALA A 358 -7.93 3.58 24.24
N LEU A 359 -7.96 4.78 23.68
CA LEU A 359 -8.56 5.94 24.30
C LEU A 359 -10.09 5.81 24.39
N LEU A 360 -10.70 5.26 23.34
CA LEU A 360 -12.13 4.98 23.29
C LEU A 360 -12.55 3.99 24.38
N ARG A 361 -11.80 2.89 24.56
CA ARG A 361 -12.04 1.90 25.63
C ARG A 361 -11.86 2.50 27.03
N GLN A 362 -10.87 3.39 27.19
CA GLN A 362 -10.57 3.99 28.50
C GLN A 362 -11.63 4.99 28.94
N ARG A 363 -12.14 5.82 28.02
CA ARG A 363 -12.99 6.97 28.35
C ARG A 363 -14.45 6.84 27.94
N GLY A 364 -14.74 5.96 26.98
CA GLY A 364 -16.05 5.85 26.35
C GLY A 364 -16.33 6.95 25.31
N ALA A 365 -17.21 6.64 24.36
CA ALA A 365 -17.54 7.54 23.25
C ALA A 365 -18.18 8.84 23.73
N ASP A 366 -19.18 8.78 24.61
CA ASP A 366 -19.91 9.95 25.10
C ASP A 366 -18.97 11.00 25.73
N ALA A 367 -17.99 10.54 26.53
CA ALA A 367 -17.03 11.44 27.18
C ALA A 367 -16.01 12.05 26.20
N LEU A 368 -15.71 11.37 25.08
CA LEU A 368 -14.73 11.83 24.10
C LEU A 368 -15.32 12.81 23.08
N ILE A 369 -16.57 12.62 22.73
CA ILE A 369 -17.22 13.41 21.65
C ILE A 369 -18.36 14.30 22.14
N GLY A 370 -18.62 14.31 23.48
CA GLY A 370 -19.60 15.20 24.10
C GLY A 370 -21.05 14.81 23.80
N THR A 371 -21.32 13.52 23.55
CA THR A 371 -22.68 13.00 23.33
C THR A 371 -23.29 12.45 24.62
N ASN A 372 -24.59 12.25 24.63
CA ASN A 372 -25.33 11.60 25.73
C ASN A 372 -26.31 10.58 25.11
N CYS A 373 -25.77 9.49 24.64
CA CYS A 373 -26.55 8.46 23.92
C CYS A 373 -27.30 7.49 24.84
N GLY A 374 -27.18 7.65 26.16
CA GLY A 374 -27.88 6.83 27.14
C GLY A 374 -27.28 5.46 27.40
N LYS A 375 -27.71 4.81 28.49
CA LYS A 375 -27.25 3.48 28.86
C LYS A 375 -27.72 2.42 27.86
N GLY A 376 -26.80 1.58 27.40
CA GLY A 376 -27.11 0.42 26.51
C GLY A 376 -26.64 0.57 25.07
N THR A 377 -26.15 1.74 24.65
CA THR A 377 -25.55 1.89 23.32
C THR A 377 -24.04 1.62 23.38
N SER A 378 -23.54 0.76 22.50
CA SER A 378 -22.09 0.46 22.45
C SER A 378 -21.30 1.68 21.95
N ASN A 379 -20.06 1.82 22.42
CA ASN A 379 -19.15 2.87 21.95
C ASN A 379 -19.04 2.86 20.40
N GLU A 380 -18.97 1.68 19.80
CA GLU A 380 -18.89 1.50 18.34
C GLU A 380 -20.09 2.11 17.62
N ASN A 381 -21.31 1.80 18.08
CA ASN A 381 -22.53 2.35 17.49
C ASN A 381 -22.63 3.86 17.63
N ILE A 382 -22.17 4.42 18.76
CA ILE A 382 -22.10 5.87 18.97
C ILE A 382 -21.13 6.48 17.97
N MET A 383 -19.94 5.93 17.84
CA MET A 383 -18.92 6.45 16.92
C MET A 383 -19.39 6.43 15.46
N LEU A 384 -19.97 5.31 14.99
CA LEU A 384 -20.51 5.20 13.63
C LEU A 384 -21.64 6.20 13.37
N LYS A 385 -22.56 6.34 14.32
CA LYS A 385 -23.67 7.32 14.23
C LYS A 385 -23.18 8.76 14.13
N GLU A 386 -22.10 9.09 14.83
CA GLU A 386 -21.47 10.41 14.81
C GLU A 386 -20.52 10.63 13.63
N GLY A 387 -20.50 9.70 12.67
CA GLY A 387 -19.75 9.82 11.41
C GLY A 387 -18.27 9.49 11.51
N PHE A 388 -17.85 8.78 12.57
CA PHE A 388 -16.53 8.18 12.62
C PHE A 388 -16.51 6.87 11.85
N VAL A 389 -15.39 6.56 11.24
CA VAL A 389 -15.11 5.26 10.62
C VAL A 389 -13.77 4.72 11.10
N ARG A 390 -13.61 3.40 11.08
CA ARG A 390 -12.38 2.73 11.50
C ARG A 390 -11.40 2.58 10.36
N VAL A 391 -10.14 2.88 10.67
CA VAL A 391 -8.99 2.50 9.87
C VAL A 391 -8.08 1.67 10.77
N TYR A 392 -7.60 0.53 10.27
CA TYR A 392 -6.68 -0.31 11.03
C TYR A 392 -5.24 0.00 10.64
N ASP A 393 -4.40 0.18 11.66
CA ASP A 393 -2.96 0.43 11.52
C ASP A 393 -2.16 -0.85 11.20
N CYS A 394 -0.84 -0.80 11.34
CA CYS A 394 0.04 -1.95 11.16
C CYS A 394 0.48 -2.59 12.49
N GLY A 395 -0.21 -2.27 13.59
CA GLY A 395 0.14 -2.72 14.93
C GLY A 395 1.36 -2.03 15.52
N GLN A 396 1.73 -2.45 16.71
CA GLN A 396 2.90 -1.95 17.45
C GLN A 396 3.79 -3.11 17.88
N SER A 397 5.06 -3.04 17.56
CA SER A 397 6.04 -4.03 18.03
C SER A 397 6.59 -3.66 19.40
N ARG A 398 6.61 -4.62 20.35
CA ARG A 398 7.18 -4.46 21.67
C ARG A 398 8.65 -4.88 21.68
N TYR A 399 9.49 -3.99 22.15
CA TYR A 399 10.91 -4.18 22.31
C TYR A 399 11.29 -4.12 23.80
N ALA A 400 12.14 -5.03 24.24
CA ALA A 400 12.63 -5.11 25.61
C ALA A 400 14.15 -5.05 25.68
N TRP A 401 14.67 -4.31 26.63
CA TRP A 401 16.08 -4.26 26.97
C TRP A 401 16.26 -4.71 28.41
N TYR A 402 17.26 -5.56 28.64
CA TYR A 402 17.67 -6.04 29.96
C TYR A 402 19.14 -5.74 30.18
N LYS A 403 19.51 -5.45 31.46
CA LYS A 403 20.86 -5.14 31.89
C LYS A 403 21.79 -6.35 31.78
#